data_5d65f0f4f165730546c5296d11bfd0fc
#
_entry.id   5d65f0f4f165730546c5296d11bfd0fc
#
_cell.length_a   1.000
_cell.length_b   1.000
_cell.length_c   1.000
_cell.angle_alpha   90.00
_cell.angle_beta   90.00
_cell.angle_gamma   90.00
#
_symmetry.space_group_name_H-M   'P 1'
#
loop_
_entity.id
_entity.type
_entity.pdbx_description
1 polymer ?
#
loop_
_entity_poly.entity_id
_entity_poly.type
_entity_poly.pdbx_seq_one_letter_code
_entity_poly.pdbx_strand_id
1 'polypeptide(L)'
;MSKLLAKIGVGGPPLPSRVFLLGVEGIGKTTFGATAPKPLFITSEDGLSEFPGVERFSPDTWEEITGLVGELLGQDKLAYKSIVIDTADWMERMVYQWVCKDAGTDDINKAYGGYGKGHDRATAELVLFLRHLDQLRAKHNTRIIILGHVHIKAFTDPAGEAWDRWEAKGNKKFAGVIREWADSVLFATREVHKIKRADGSGEKAAGGERVIHTTWHPGFDAKNRQSLPATLPLSWDAFAEAEGGSKPENLIERIKTIYPLVRGSMSEEDVAAWDERLKNLEDVSDDRLRTAISILQEIADSE
;
A
#
# COMPACT_ATOMS: atom_id res chain seq x y z
N MET A 1 24.00 9.27 -30.37
CA MET A 1 22.62 9.31 -29.81
C MET A 1 22.57 10.37 -28.72
N SER A 2 21.51 11.17 -28.67
CA SER A 2 21.31 12.16 -27.61
C SER A 2 21.25 11.46 -26.26
N LYS A 3 21.94 12.00 -25.22
CA LYS A 3 21.91 11.49 -23.82
C LYS A 3 20.46 11.36 -23.26
N LEU A 4 19.53 12.13 -23.80
CA LEU A 4 18.12 12.09 -23.39
C LEU A 4 17.37 10.91 -24.00
N LEU A 5 17.61 10.59 -25.26
CA LEU A 5 16.99 9.44 -25.94
C LEU A 5 17.46 8.10 -25.35
N ALA A 6 18.68 8.03 -24.84
CA ALA A 6 19.20 6.85 -24.13
C ALA A 6 18.48 6.56 -22.78
N LYS A 7 17.70 7.51 -22.27
CA LYS A 7 16.88 7.34 -21.06
C LYS A 7 15.48 6.78 -21.35
N ILE A 8 15.09 6.67 -22.61
CA ILE A 8 13.82 6.04 -23.01
C ILE A 8 14.01 4.53 -22.85
N GLY A 9 13.22 3.93 -21.97
CA GLY A 9 13.25 2.48 -21.72
C GLY A 9 11.82 1.93 -21.70
N VAL A 10 11.70 0.63 -21.87
CA VAL A 10 10.46 -0.11 -21.55
C VAL A 10 10.35 -0.27 -20.06
N GLY A 11 9.12 -0.39 -19.53
CA GLY A 11 8.87 -0.64 -18.12
C GLY A 11 9.66 -1.85 -17.62
N GLY A 12 10.31 -1.70 -16.46
CA GLY A 12 11.05 -2.79 -15.81
C GLY A 12 10.12 -3.85 -15.20
N PRO A 13 10.67 -4.94 -14.65
CA PRO A 13 9.89 -5.94 -13.93
C PRO A 13 9.15 -5.25 -12.77
N PRO A 14 7.98 -5.79 -12.37
CA PRO A 14 7.21 -5.25 -11.26
C PRO A 14 8.04 -5.29 -9.98
N LEU A 15 8.15 -4.15 -9.31
CA LEU A 15 8.80 -4.02 -8.02
C LEU A 15 7.78 -4.27 -6.89
N PRO A 16 8.21 -4.70 -5.68
CA PRO A 16 7.33 -4.79 -4.51
C PRO A 16 6.58 -3.48 -4.27
N SER A 17 5.32 -3.54 -3.90
CA SER A 17 4.49 -2.33 -3.72
C SER A 17 4.99 -1.46 -2.57
N ARG A 18 4.70 -0.17 -2.68
CA ARG A 18 4.82 0.82 -1.61
C ARG A 18 3.47 0.89 -0.91
N VAL A 19 3.46 0.53 0.37
CA VAL A 19 2.23 0.42 1.16
C VAL A 19 2.19 1.56 2.18
N PHE A 20 1.08 2.28 2.25
CA PHE A 20 0.75 3.20 3.32
C PHE A 20 -0.48 2.69 4.06
N LEU A 21 -0.28 2.09 5.24
CA LEU A 21 -1.35 1.54 6.08
C LEU A 21 -1.76 2.54 7.15
N LEU A 22 -2.96 3.05 7.02
CA LEU A 22 -3.60 4.00 7.94
C LEU A 22 -4.57 3.28 8.88
N GLY A 23 -4.66 3.72 10.13
CA GLY A 23 -5.65 3.18 11.06
C GLY A 23 -5.51 3.75 12.47
N VAL A 24 -6.52 3.52 13.30
CA VAL A 24 -6.53 3.96 14.70
C VAL A 24 -5.44 3.24 15.52
N GLU A 25 -5.11 3.81 16.66
CA GLU A 25 -4.19 3.18 17.63
C GLU A 25 -4.74 1.80 18.07
N GLY A 26 -3.85 0.81 18.23
CA GLY A 26 -4.21 -0.54 18.67
C GLY A 26 -5.01 -1.38 17.66
N ILE A 27 -5.19 -0.94 16.41
CA ILE A 27 -5.92 -1.73 15.40
C ILE A 27 -5.13 -2.96 14.93
N GLY A 28 -3.78 -2.95 14.99
CA GLY A 28 -2.90 -4.03 14.55
C GLY A 28 -1.98 -3.66 13.38
N LYS A 29 -1.68 -2.37 13.19
CA LYS A 29 -0.74 -1.91 12.15
C LYS A 29 0.66 -2.49 12.32
N THR A 30 1.20 -2.42 13.53
CA THR A 30 2.53 -2.98 13.85
C THR A 30 2.57 -4.48 13.61
N THR A 31 1.51 -5.22 13.98
CA THR A 31 1.37 -6.67 13.68
C THR A 31 1.44 -6.93 12.18
N PHE A 32 0.72 -6.15 11.37
CA PHE A 32 0.78 -6.25 9.91
C PHE A 32 2.19 -6.07 9.37
N GLY A 33 2.92 -5.05 9.84
CA GLY A 33 4.32 -4.83 9.45
C GLY A 33 5.27 -5.92 9.94
N ALA A 34 5.10 -6.40 11.18
CA ALA A 34 5.96 -7.40 11.81
C ALA A 34 5.84 -8.80 11.17
N THR A 35 4.69 -9.11 10.57
CA THR A 35 4.47 -10.37 9.85
C THR A 35 4.84 -10.30 8.37
N ALA A 36 5.28 -9.15 7.88
CA ALA A 36 5.83 -9.01 6.53
C ALA A 36 7.17 -9.79 6.39
N PRO A 37 7.59 -10.17 5.18
CA PRO A 37 8.81 -10.94 4.97
C PRO A 37 10.06 -10.19 5.45
N LYS A 38 10.83 -10.78 6.38
CA LYS A 38 12.11 -10.27 6.91
C LYS A 38 12.09 -8.75 7.13
N PRO A 39 11.21 -8.24 8.01
CA PRO A 39 11.06 -6.81 8.20
C PRO A 39 12.23 -6.22 9.00
N LEU A 40 12.66 -5.03 8.62
CA LEU A 40 13.41 -4.10 9.46
C LEU A 40 12.48 -2.96 9.85
N PHE A 41 12.26 -2.76 11.14
CA PHE A 41 11.49 -1.64 11.65
C PHE A 41 12.38 -0.42 11.89
N ILE A 42 11.90 0.74 11.45
CA ILE A 42 12.40 2.06 11.83
C ILE A 42 11.30 2.69 12.67
N THR A 43 11.48 2.68 13.99
CA THR A 43 10.43 3.02 14.96
C THR A 43 10.98 3.65 16.22
N SER A 44 10.26 4.62 16.78
CA SER A 44 10.48 5.13 18.15
C SER A 44 9.55 4.47 19.17
N GLU A 45 8.59 3.68 18.71
CA GLU A 45 7.58 3.07 19.58
C GLU A 45 8.03 1.69 20.07
N ASP A 46 7.65 1.32 21.30
CA ASP A 46 8.00 0.03 21.92
C ASP A 46 6.97 -1.08 21.60
N GLY A 47 6.30 -0.96 20.45
CA GLY A 47 5.23 -1.87 20.02
C GLY A 47 5.67 -3.26 19.53
N LEU A 48 6.97 -3.57 19.54
CA LEU A 48 7.54 -4.83 19.02
C LEU A 48 7.85 -5.88 20.08
N SER A 49 7.46 -5.66 21.33
CA SER A 49 7.72 -6.60 22.44
C SER A 49 7.12 -8.00 22.20
N GLU A 50 6.02 -8.08 21.46
CA GLU A 50 5.38 -9.36 21.08
C GLU A 50 6.07 -10.06 19.89
N PHE A 51 7.06 -9.42 19.27
CA PHE A 51 7.77 -9.92 18.08
C PHE A 51 9.29 -9.95 18.30
N PRO A 52 9.80 -10.82 19.20
CA PRO A 52 11.21 -10.80 19.62
C PRO A 52 12.21 -11.12 18.50
N GLY A 53 11.75 -11.69 17.37
CA GLY A 53 12.58 -12.00 16.20
C GLY A 53 12.63 -10.88 15.14
N VAL A 54 11.92 -9.77 15.35
CA VAL A 54 11.90 -8.65 14.43
C VAL A 54 13.00 -7.65 14.76
N GLU A 55 13.86 -7.38 13.78
CA GLU A 55 14.93 -6.39 13.94
C GLU A 55 14.35 -4.97 13.87
N ARG A 56 14.83 -4.11 14.76
CA ARG A 56 14.41 -2.72 14.85
C ARG A 56 15.59 -1.77 14.93
N PHE A 57 15.43 -0.60 14.36
CA PHE A 57 16.27 0.58 14.51
C PHE A 57 15.42 1.66 15.17
N SER A 58 15.90 2.20 16.29
CA SER A 58 15.20 3.25 17.05
C SER A 58 16.01 4.54 16.97
N PRO A 59 15.74 5.39 15.96
CA PRO A 59 16.48 6.64 15.78
C PRO A 59 16.02 7.69 16.77
N ASP A 60 16.96 8.55 17.17
CA ASP A 60 16.71 9.77 17.96
C ASP A 60 16.57 11.01 17.07
N THR A 61 17.10 10.95 15.85
CA THR A 61 17.16 12.10 14.92
C THR A 61 16.77 11.73 13.51
N TRP A 62 16.37 12.75 12.74
CA TRP A 62 16.10 12.57 11.29
C TRP A 62 17.35 12.18 10.51
N GLU A 63 18.51 12.72 10.91
CA GLU A 63 19.81 12.41 10.33
C GLU A 63 20.16 10.91 10.48
N GLU A 64 19.80 10.28 11.60
CA GLU A 64 20.00 8.85 11.80
C GLU A 64 19.12 8.01 10.87
N ILE A 65 17.85 8.41 10.64
CA ILE A 65 16.96 7.71 9.71
C ILE A 65 17.54 7.78 8.28
N THR A 66 17.94 8.98 7.85
CA THR A 66 18.48 9.17 6.51
C THR A 66 19.84 8.50 6.33
N GLY A 67 20.68 8.52 7.39
CA GLY A 67 21.96 7.82 7.47
C GLY A 67 21.77 6.31 7.31
N LEU A 68 20.87 5.71 8.09
CA LEU A 68 20.55 4.27 7.96
C LEU A 68 20.14 3.90 6.54
N VAL A 69 19.23 4.66 5.93
CA VAL A 69 18.79 4.38 4.55
C VAL A 69 19.98 4.49 3.56
N GLY A 70 20.89 5.45 3.80
CA GLY A 70 22.13 5.58 3.03
C GLY A 70 23.04 4.36 3.17
N GLU A 71 23.23 3.85 4.38
CA GLU A 71 24.01 2.64 4.66
C GLU A 71 23.38 1.38 4.04
N LEU A 72 22.04 1.23 4.14
CA LEU A 72 21.33 0.13 3.49
C LEU A 72 21.46 0.19 1.96
N LEU A 73 21.42 1.37 1.37
CA LEU A 73 21.68 1.57 -0.06
C LEU A 73 23.11 1.22 -0.44
N GLY A 74 24.08 1.43 0.45
CA GLY A 74 25.50 1.07 0.24
C GLY A 74 25.76 -0.43 0.22
N GLN A 75 24.89 -1.27 0.77
CA GLN A 75 25.07 -2.72 0.81
C GLN A 75 24.98 -3.33 -0.60
N ASP A 76 25.80 -4.35 -0.89
CA ASP A 76 25.68 -5.13 -2.12
C ASP A 76 24.46 -6.04 -2.10
N LYS A 77 24.13 -6.59 -0.91
CA LYS A 77 22.98 -7.47 -0.69
C LYS A 77 22.29 -7.10 0.62
N LEU A 78 21.02 -6.79 0.53
CA LEU A 78 20.19 -6.48 1.69
C LEU A 78 19.58 -7.76 2.29
N ALA A 79 19.70 -7.90 3.61
CA ALA A 79 19.10 -9.03 4.35
C ALA A 79 17.56 -8.88 4.45
N TYR A 80 17.08 -7.65 4.47
CA TYR A 80 15.68 -7.31 4.69
C TYR A 80 14.86 -7.36 3.39
N LYS A 81 13.66 -7.94 3.47
CA LYS A 81 12.68 -7.97 2.37
C LYS A 81 11.61 -6.90 2.52
N SER A 82 11.49 -6.32 3.70
CA SER A 82 10.58 -5.22 4.00
C SER A 82 11.26 -4.20 4.91
N ILE A 83 11.06 -2.91 4.62
CA ILE A 83 11.38 -1.79 5.52
C ILE A 83 10.06 -1.24 6.01
N VAL A 84 9.88 -1.20 7.32
CA VAL A 84 8.65 -0.73 7.97
C VAL A 84 8.95 0.53 8.74
N ILE A 85 8.27 1.62 8.43
CA ILE A 85 8.35 2.89 9.17
C ILE A 85 7.12 3.00 10.05
N ASP A 86 7.32 2.98 11.37
CA ASP A 86 6.27 3.03 12.37
C ASP A 86 6.49 4.21 13.32
N THR A 87 5.87 5.38 13.08
CA THR A 87 4.83 5.72 12.12
C THR A 87 5.13 7.02 11.34
N ALA A 88 4.36 7.30 10.30
CA ALA A 88 4.51 8.52 9.48
C ALA A 88 4.39 9.82 10.29
N ASP A 89 3.46 9.87 11.24
CA ASP A 89 3.23 11.04 12.08
C ASP A 89 4.34 11.26 13.11
N TRP A 90 5.00 10.18 13.54
CA TRP A 90 6.22 10.29 14.34
C TRP A 90 7.41 10.74 13.47
N MET A 91 7.59 10.15 12.30
CA MET A 91 8.62 10.57 11.34
C MET A 91 8.49 12.05 10.99
N GLU A 92 7.27 12.58 10.80
CA GLU A 92 7.01 14.00 10.56
C GLU A 92 7.56 14.87 11.69
N ARG A 93 7.39 14.49 12.96
CA ARG A 93 7.91 15.23 14.09
C ARG A 93 9.43 15.33 14.06
N MET A 94 10.12 14.25 13.68
CA MET A 94 11.58 14.27 13.56
C MET A 94 12.05 15.20 12.43
N VAL A 95 11.37 15.16 11.29
CA VAL A 95 11.65 16.10 10.19
C VAL A 95 11.42 17.55 10.65
N TYR A 96 10.36 17.81 11.42
CA TYR A 96 10.10 19.16 11.95
C TYR A 96 11.18 19.62 12.92
N GLN A 97 11.64 18.76 13.82
CA GLN A 97 12.75 19.06 14.74
C GLN A 97 14.03 19.39 13.95
N TRP A 98 14.33 18.61 12.92
CA TRP A 98 15.46 18.86 12.04
C TRP A 98 15.34 20.22 11.32
N VAL A 99 14.18 20.53 10.75
CA VAL A 99 13.91 21.82 10.08
C VAL A 99 14.02 22.98 11.07
N CYS A 100 13.48 22.83 12.28
CA CYS A 100 13.55 23.86 13.32
C CYS A 100 14.99 24.12 13.76
N LYS A 101 15.78 23.06 13.94
CA LYS A 101 17.22 23.15 14.29
C LYS A 101 17.99 23.90 13.20
N ASP A 102 17.77 23.57 11.93
CA ASP A 102 18.41 24.23 10.78
C ASP A 102 18.00 25.72 10.69
N ALA A 103 16.74 26.04 10.97
CA ALA A 103 16.22 27.41 10.95
C ALA A 103 16.52 28.22 12.23
N GLY A 104 17.14 27.62 13.24
CA GLY A 104 17.43 28.31 14.52
C GLY A 104 16.19 28.68 15.33
N THR A 105 15.15 27.87 15.31
CA THR A 105 13.88 28.06 16.01
C THR A 105 13.38 26.77 16.63
N ASP A 106 12.43 26.85 17.57
CA ASP A 106 11.71 25.73 18.15
C ASP A 106 10.28 25.57 17.60
N ASP A 107 9.85 26.46 16.71
CA ASP A 107 8.50 26.50 16.14
C ASP A 107 8.56 26.41 14.62
N ILE A 108 8.04 25.30 14.06
CA ILE A 108 7.98 25.06 12.63
C ILE A 108 7.26 26.17 11.86
N ASN A 109 6.28 26.83 12.49
CA ASN A 109 5.54 27.92 11.88
C ASN A 109 6.36 29.20 11.75
N LYS A 110 7.46 29.36 12.53
CA LYS A 110 8.39 30.48 12.47
C LYS A 110 9.63 30.20 11.62
N ALA A 111 9.87 28.90 11.30
CA ALA A 111 11.03 28.49 10.53
C ALA A 111 11.10 29.24 9.18
N TYR A 112 12.30 29.71 8.84
CA TYR A 112 12.61 30.47 7.62
C TYR A 112 11.76 31.72 7.40
N GLY A 113 11.34 32.36 8.49
CA GLY A 113 10.53 33.58 8.47
C GLY A 113 9.02 33.34 8.33
N GLY A 114 8.55 32.11 8.58
CA GLY A 114 7.12 31.80 8.67
C GLY A 114 6.43 31.55 7.32
N TYR A 115 5.14 31.88 7.27
CA TYR A 115 4.30 31.72 6.07
C TYR A 115 4.29 30.29 5.49
N GLY A 116 4.42 29.26 6.34
CA GLY A 116 4.42 27.86 5.95
C GLY A 116 5.73 27.32 5.37
N LYS A 117 6.78 28.16 5.27
CA LYS A 117 8.07 27.76 4.68
C LYS A 117 8.74 26.60 5.42
N GLY A 118 8.58 26.51 6.76
CA GLY A 118 9.06 25.36 7.53
C GLY A 118 8.40 24.05 7.10
N HIS A 119 7.09 24.07 6.92
CA HIS A 119 6.34 22.91 6.42
C HIS A 119 6.70 22.55 4.97
N ASP A 120 6.93 23.55 4.12
CA ASP A 120 7.36 23.33 2.74
C ASP A 120 8.77 22.70 2.70
N ARG A 121 9.68 23.15 3.58
CA ARG A 121 11.03 22.56 3.72
C ARG A 121 10.96 21.12 4.21
N ALA A 122 10.13 20.84 5.22
CA ALA A 122 9.90 19.47 5.71
C ALA A 122 9.32 18.56 4.63
N THR A 123 8.38 19.06 3.83
CA THR A 123 7.79 18.33 2.72
C THR A 123 8.85 18.03 1.61
N ALA A 124 9.70 19.01 1.30
CA ALA A 124 10.79 18.81 0.33
C ALA A 124 11.79 17.74 0.81
N GLU A 125 12.11 17.72 2.10
CA GLU A 125 12.97 16.72 2.72
C GLU A 125 12.36 15.31 2.65
N LEU A 126 11.05 15.20 2.96
CA LEU A 126 10.30 13.95 2.79
C LEU A 126 10.39 13.44 1.34
N VAL A 127 10.21 14.30 0.34
CA VAL A 127 10.30 13.89 -1.08
C VAL A 127 11.67 13.32 -1.41
N LEU A 128 12.75 13.89 -0.87
CA LEU A 128 14.11 13.37 -1.04
C LEU A 128 14.26 12.00 -0.36
N PHE A 129 13.75 11.85 0.84
CA PHE A 129 13.77 10.59 1.58
C PHE A 129 13.01 9.48 0.85
N LEU A 130 11.80 9.76 0.36
CA LEU A 130 11.01 8.80 -0.41
C LEU A 130 11.72 8.36 -1.70
N ARG A 131 12.49 9.24 -2.34
CA ARG A 131 13.35 8.87 -3.49
C ARG A 131 14.46 7.89 -3.09
N HIS A 132 15.08 8.06 -1.92
CA HIS A 132 16.06 7.09 -1.42
C HIS A 132 15.41 5.75 -1.11
N LEU A 133 14.20 5.73 -0.56
CA LEU A 133 13.43 4.50 -0.38
C LEU A 133 13.08 3.84 -1.73
N ASP A 134 12.75 4.61 -2.76
CA ASP A 134 12.54 4.07 -4.11
C ASP A 134 13.81 3.47 -4.71
N GLN A 135 14.99 4.08 -4.48
CA GLN A 135 16.27 3.52 -4.88
C GLN A 135 16.58 2.21 -4.13
N LEU A 136 16.32 2.17 -2.82
CA LEU A 136 16.48 0.97 -2.00
C LEU A 136 15.59 -0.16 -2.50
N ARG A 137 14.33 0.15 -2.77
CA ARG A 137 13.33 -0.76 -3.34
C ARG A 137 13.79 -1.32 -4.69
N ALA A 138 14.27 -0.47 -5.59
CA ALA A 138 14.73 -0.86 -6.92
C ALA A 138 16.01 -1.70 -6.88
N LYS A 139 16.99 -1.31 -6.04
CA LYS A 139 18.27 -2.02 -5.93
C LYS A 139 18.15 -3.39 -5.31
N HIS A 140 17.35 -3.52 -4.24
CA HIS A 140 17.33 -4.72 -3.40
C HIS A 140 16.02 -5.53 -3.51
N ASN A 141 15.08 -5.09 -4.36
CA ASN A 141 13.75 -5.71 -4.47
C ASN A 141 13.07 -5.85 -3.09
N THR A 142 13.18 -4.79 -2.27
CA THR A 142 12.64 -4.72 -0.92
C THR A 142 11.33 -3.92 -0.90
N ARG A 143 10.39 -4.29 -0.05
CA ARG A 143 9.11 -3.61 0.12
C ARG A 143 9.26 -2.44 1.07
N ILE A 144 8.52 -1.38 0.84
CA ILE A 144 8.42 -0.25 1.78
C ILE A 144 6.99 -0.20 2.32
N ILE A 145 6.87 -0.23 3.64
CA ILE A 145 5.62 -0.15 4.38
C ILE A 145 5.72 1.06 5.32
N ILE A 146 4.84 2.02 5.15
CA ILE A 146 4.72 3.15 6.08
C ILE A 146 3.40 2.97 6.83
N LEU A 147 3.46 2.95 8.15
CA LEU A 147 2.30 2.91 9.03
C LEU A 147 1.93 4.34 9.44
N GLY A 148 0.65 4.63 9.63
CA GLY A 148 0.21 5.96 10.04
C GLY A 148 -1.05 5.91 10.88
N HIS A 149 -1.18 6.88 11.79
CA HIS A 149 -2.38 7.06 12.58
C HIS A 149 -3.41 7.89 11.82
N VAL A 150 -4.65 7.75 12.23
CA VAL A 150 -5.77 8.55 11.72
C VAL A 150 -6.48 9.27 12.85
N HIS A 151 -7.19 10.33 12.51
CA HIS A 151 -8.11 11.05 13.38
C HIS A 151 -9.37 11.42 12.60
N ILE A 152 -10.46 11.65 13.32
CA ILE A 152 -11.71 12.14 12.71
C ILE A 152 -11.58 13.63 12.49
N LYS A 153 -11.97 14.09 11.30
CA LYS A 153 -12.00 15.47 10.92
C LYS A 153 -13.22 15.78 10.08
N ALA A 154 -13.85 16.92 10.34
CA ALA A 154 -14.93 17.43 9.52
C ALA A 154 -14.39 17.74 8.11
N PHE A 155 -15.06 17.19 7.10
CA PHE A 155 -14.79 17.43 5.69
C PHE A 155 -15.93 18.23 5.09
N THR A 156 -15.63 19.36 4.48
CA THR A 156 -16.61 20.19 3.76
C THR A 156 -16.51 19.89 2.27
N ASP A 157 -17.57 19.28 1.73
CA ASP A 157 -17.68 19.08 0.30
C ASP A 157 -18.18 20.36 -0.38
N PRO A 158 -17.51 20.87 -1.41
CA PRO A 158 -18.00 22.00 -2.19
C PRO A 158 -19.39 21.76 -2.83
N ALA A 159 -19.78 20.51 -3.03
CA ALA A 159 -21.02 20.09 -3.68
C ALA A 159 -22.11 19.57 -2.72
N GLY A 160 -21.86 19.56 -1.39
CA GLY A 160 -22.79 18.95 -0.43
C GLY A 160 -22.63 19.44 1.00
N GLU A 161 -23.26 18.72 1.92
CA GLU A 161 -23.12 18.98 3.36
C GLU A 161 -21.77 18.48 3.88
N ALA A 162 -21.32 19.06 5.00
CA ALA A 162 -20.12 18.60 5.69
C ALA A 162 -20.38 17.27 6.42
N TRP A 163 -19.38 16.38 6.40
CA TRP A 163 -19.42 15.13 7.15
C TRP A 163 -18.07 14.84 7.81
N ASP A 164 -18.07 13.99 8.83
CA ASP A 164 -16.86 13.52 9.48
C ASP A 164 -16.22 12.39 8.68
N ARG A 165 -14.90 12.46 8.52
CA ARG A 165 -14.11 11.41 7.89
C ARG A 165 -12.81 11.13 8.63
N TRP A 166 -12.25 9.96 8.41
CA TRP A 166 -10.91 9.60 8.85
C TRP A 166 -9.87 10.19 7.92
N GLU A 167 -8.97 10.99 8.47
CA GLU A 167 -7.79 11.53 7.76
C GLU A 167 -6.51 11.07 8.45
N ALA A 168 -5.41 10.97 7.70
CA ALA A 168 -4.09 10.72 8.27
C ALA A 168 -3.74 11.81 9.29
N LYS A 169 -3.20 11.40 10.44
CA LYS A 169 -2.72 12.31 11.49
C LYS A 169 -1.48 13.06 11.00
N GLY A 170 -1.31 14.29 11.42
CA GLY A 170 -0.19 15.15 11.02
C GLY A 170 -0.57 16.20 9.97
N ASN A 171 0.42 16.76 9.31
CA ASN A 171 0.24 17.82 8.32
C ASN A 171 -0.32 17.25 7.02
N LYS A 172 -1.36 17.90 6.49
CA LYS A 172 -2.05 17.45 5.26
C LYS A 172 -1.11 17.36 4.04
N LYS A 173 -0.13 18.29 3.90
CA LYS A 173 0.84 18.25 2.80
C LYS A 173 1.78 17.06 2.95
N PHE A 174 2.29 16.82 4.16
CA PHE A 174 3.21 15.73 4.47
C PHE A 174 2.57 14.37 4.21
N ALA A 175 1.41 14.10 4.82
CA ALA A 175 0.65 12.88 4.60
C ALA A 175 0.18 12.74 3.13
N GLY A 176 -0.14 13.85 2.46
CA GLY A 176 -0.51 13.89 1.05
C GLY A 176 0.58 13.35 0.13
N VAL A 177 1.84 13.76 0.37
CA VAL A 177 3.01 13.27 -0.41
C VAL A 177 3.19 11.76 -0.24
N ILE A 178 3.07 11.22 0.98
CA ILE A 178 3.17 9.78 1.21
C ILE A 178 2.03 9.04 0.47
N ARG A 179 0.80 9.55 0.55
CA ARG A 179 -0.37 8.97 -0.13
C ARG A 179 -0.22 8.98 -1.65
N GLU A 180 0.29 10.06 -2.23
CA GLU A 180 0.54 10.15 -3.67
C GLU A 180 1.62 9.17 -4.12
N TRP A 181 2.70 9.06 -3.34
CA TRP A 181 3.84 8.19 -3.60
C TRP A 181 3.51 6.70 -3.45
N ALA A 182 2.69 6.32 -2.46
CA ALA A 182 2.31 4.93 -2.22
C ALA A 182 1.56 4.30 -3.41
N ASP A 183 1.78 3.02 -3.67
CA ASP A 183 1.02 2.25 -4.67
C ASP A 183 -0.33 1.80 -4.09
N SER A 184 -0.33 1.41 -2.81
CA SER A 184 -1.54 1.07 -2.05
C SER A 184 -1.64 1.95 -0.81
N VAL A 185 -2.76 2.64 -0.65
CA VAL A 185 -3.17 3.31 0.59
C VAL A 185 -4.30 2.48 1.18
N LEU A 186 -4.06 1.93 2.35
CA LEU A 186 -4.92 0.97 3.02
C LEU A 186 -5.49 1.60 4.29
N PHE A 187 -6.78 1.45 4.53
CA PHE A 187 -7.43 1.93 5.74
C PHE A 187 -7.85 0.76 6.63
N ALA A 188 -7.18 0.60 7.77
CA ALA A 188 -7.45 -0.43 8.75
C ALA A 188 -8.48 0.03 9.78
N THR A 189 -9.54 -0.77 9.95
CA THR A 189 -10.61 -0.50 10.91
C THR A 189 -11.20 -1.79 11.45
N ARG A 190 -12.15 -1.68 12.40
CA ARG A 190 -13.04 -2.78 12.78
C ARG A 190 -14.36 -2.62 12.04
N GLU A 191 -14.87 -3.69 11.50
CA GLU A 191 -16.25 -3.69 11.02
C GLU A 191 -17.20 -3.45 12.20
N VAL A 192 -18.20 -2.64 11.98
CA VAL A 192 -19.24 -2.36 12.97
C VAL A 192 -20.55 -2.89 12.44
N HIS A 193 -21.04 -3.94 13.07
CA HIS A 193 -22.36 -4.48 12.77
C HIS A 193 -23.39 -3.81 13.65
N LYS A 194 -24.47 -3.29 13.03
CA LYS A 194 -25.62 -2.78 13.75
C LYS A 194 -26.55 -3.94 14.08
N ILE A 195 -26.70 -4.25 15.35
CA ILE A 195 -27.60 -5.30 15.84
C ILE A 195 -28.79 -4.61 16.48
N LYS A 196 -30.01 -4.95 16.05
CA LYS A 196 -31.27 -4.47 16.70
C LYS A 196 -31.29 -4.97 18.14
N ARG A 197 -31.62 -4.08 19.07
CA ARG A 197 -31.82 -4.47 20.48
C ARG A 197 -33.02 -5.37 20.58
N ALA A 198 -32.95 -6.37 21.46
CA ALA A 198 -34.03 -7.35 21.67
C ALA A 198 -35.33 -6.69 22.18
N ASP A 199 -35.22 -5.54 22.84
CA ASP A 199 -36.33 -4.74 23.37
C ASP A 199 -36.96 -3.76 22.36
N GLY A 200 -36.45 -3.73 21.11
CA GLY A 200 -36.94 -2.84 20.05
C GLY A 200 -36.55 -1.36 20.22
N SER A 201 -35.76 -1.00 21.23
CA SER A 201 -35.41 0.40 21.59
C SER A 201 -34.35 1.02 20.69
N GLY A 202 -33.97 0.36 19.59
CA GLY A 202 -32.96 0.87 18.65
C GLY A 202 -31.90 -0.16 18.25
N GLU A 203 -30.78 0.32 17.65
CA GLU A 203 -29.66 -0.50 17.22
C GLU A 203 -28.49 -0.40 18.20
N LYS A 204 -27.78 -1.51 18.42
CA LYS A 204 -26.54 -1.57 19.18
C LYS A 204 -25.39 -1.84 18.21
N ALA A 205 -24.33 -1.08 18.29
CA ALA A 205 -23.10 -1.38 17.58
C ALA A 205 -22.43 -2.61 18.21
N ALA A 206 -22.13 -3.63 17.41
CA ALA A 206 -21.29 -4.76 17.80
C ALA A 206 -19.97 -4.66 17.02
N GLY A 207 -18.85 -4.84 17.73
CA GLY A 207 -17.52 -4.88 17.10
C GLY A 207 -17.39 -6.14 16.24
N GLY A 208 -16.88 -5.97 15.04
CA GLY A 208 -16.58 -7.03 14.09
C GLY A 208 -15.09 -7.30 13.95
N GLU A 209 -14.74 -8.02 12.90
CA GLU A 209 -13.38 -8.35 12.55
C GLU A 209 -12.54 -7.11 12.20
N ARG A 210 -11.23 -7.25 12.27
CA ARG A 210 -10.30 -6.22 11.80
C ARG A 210 -10.12 -6.38 10.31
N VAL A 211 -10.38 -5.30 9.57
CA VAL A 211 -10.33 -5.31 8.10
C VAL A 211 -9.46 -4.18 7.55
N ILE A 212 -9.02 -4.35 6.33
CA ILE A 212 -8.36 -3.35 5.50
C ILE A 212 -9.30 -2.99 4.37
N HIS A 213 -9.65 -1.71 4.24
CA HIS A 213 -10.28 -1.18 3.05
C HIS A 213 -9.21 -0.70 2.07
N THR A 214 -9.32 -1.12 0.83
CA THR A 214 -8.39 -0.82 -0.27
C THR A 214 -8.93 0.21 -1.24
N THR A 215 -10.24 0.43 -1.24
CA THR A 215 -10.96 1.31 -2.15
C THR A 215 -11.44 2.56 -1.42
N TRP A 216 -11.34 3.71 -2.09
CA TRP A 216 -11.81 4.99 -1.55
C TRP A 216 -13.27 4.95 -1.09
N HIS A 217 -13.53 5.64 0.02
CA HIS A 217 -14.87 5.81 0.58
C HIS A 217 -15.01 7.26 1.13
N PRO A 218 -16.20 7.89 1.12
CA PRO A 218 -16.38 9.22 1.71
C PRO A 218 -15.84 9.36 3.13
N GLY A 219 -15.95 8.32 3.95
CA GLY A 219 -15.48 8.30 5.33
C GLY A 219 -13.97 8.12 5.53
N PHE A 220 -13.19 7.77 4.51
CA PHE A 220 -11.73 7.58 4.60
C PHE A 220 -11.06 7.57 3.23
N ASP A 221 -9.76 7.84 3.21
CA ASP A 221 -8.93 7.68 2.01
C ASP A 221 -8.42 6.25 1.89
N ALA A 222 -8.49 5.71 0.66
CA ALA A 222 -7.81 4.50 0.25
C ALA A 222 -7.43 4.61 -1.23
N LYS A 223 -6.43 3.82 -1.66
CA LYS A 223 -5.91 3.82 -3.03
C LYS A 223 -5.42 2.43 -3.38
N ASN A 224 -5.82 1.95 -4.53
CA ASN A 224 -5.54 0.61 -5.00
C ASN A 224 -5.08 0.63 -6.45
N ARG A 225 -3.77 0.49 -6.67
CA ARG A 225 -3.18 0.37 -8.02
C ARG A 225 -2.94 -1.08 -8.43
N GLN A 226 -3.31 -2.04 -7.58
CA GLN A 226 -2.98 -3.45 -7.73
C GLN A 226 -4.20 -4.35 -7.88
N SER A 227 -5.38 -3.74 -8.06
CA SER A 227 -6.65 -4.45 -8.22
C SER A 227 -6.97 -5.38 -7.03
N LEU A 228 -6.57 -4.98 -5.82
CA LEU A 228 -6.92 -5.71 -4.59
C LEU A 228 -8.45 -5.75 -4.40
N PRO A 229 -9.02 -6.78 -3.78
CA PRO A 229 -10.39 -6.77 -3.30
C PRO A 229 -10.69 -5.54 -2.46
N ALA A 230 -11.91 -5.01 -2.52
CA ALA A 230 -12.29 -3.77 -1.83
C ALA A 230 -12.08 -3.82 -0.31
N THR A 231 -12.18 -5.02 0.28
CA THR A 231 -11.96 -5.28 1.71
C THR A 231 -11.19 -6.58 1.88
N LEU A 232 -10.22 -6.59 2.79
CA LEU A 232 -9.40 -7.74 3.15
C LEU A 232 -9.36 -7.88 4.68
N PRO A 233 -9.13 -9.07 5.24
CA PRO A 233 -8.72 -9.22 6.64
C PRO A 233 -7.46 -8.40 6.93
N LEU A 234 -7.36 -7.81 8.14
CA LEU A 234 -6.14 -7.09 8.56
C LEU A 234 -5.04 -8.11 8.92
N SER A 235 -4.43 -8.69 7.90
CA SER A 235 -3.27 -9.55 8.02
C SER A 235 -2.34 -9.35 6.83
N TRP A 236 -1.06 -9.58 7.05
CA TRP A 236 -0.07 -9.56 5.96
C TRP A 236 -0.35 -10.66 4.94
N ASP A 237 -0.69 -11.87 5.38
CA ASP A 237 -0.90 -13.02 4.49
C ASP A 237 -2.06 -12.76 3.52
N ALA A 238 -3.20 -12.26 4.01
CA ALA A 238 -4.34 -11.91 3.17
C ALA A 238 -3.99 -10.80 2.16
N PHE A 239 -3.18 -9.81 2.56
CA PHE A 239 -2.70 -8.77 1.66
C PHE A 239 -1.76 -9.32 0.60
N ALA A 240 -0.78 -10.15 1.00
CA ALA A 240 0.21 -10.73 0.11
C ALA A 240 -0.42 -11.71 -0.91
N GLU A 241 -1.38 -12.51 -0.47
CA GLU A 241 -2.16 -13.40 -1.34
C GLU A 241 -2.95 -12.58 -2.37
N ALA A 242 -3.68 -11.57 -1.91
CA ALA A 242 -4.44 -10.68 -2.79
C ALA A 242 -3.54 -9.94 -3.78
N GLU A 243 -2.36 -9.45 -3.35
CA GLU A 243 -1.39 -8.78 -4.22
C GLU A 243 -0.74 -9.74 -5.21
N GLY A 244 -0.37 -10.94 -4.77
CA GLY A 244 0.20 -12.00 -5.60
C GLY A 244 -0.80 -12.55 -6.62
N GLY A 245 -2.09 -12.63 -6.25
CA GLY A 245 -3.19 -13.00 -7.12
C GLY A 245 -3.74 -11.85 -7.97
N SER A 246 -3.45 -10.61 -7.58
CA SER A 246 -4.02 -9.37 -8.14
C SER A 246 -3.14 -8.68 -9.19
N LYS A 247 -2.26 -9.37 -9.89
CA LYS A 247 -2.11 -8.89 -11.27
C LYS A 247 -3.50 -9.00 -11.85
N PRO A 248 -4.05 -7.94 -12.53
CA PRO A 248 -5.16 -8.19 -13.40
C PRO A 248 -4.69 -9.38 -14.21
N GLU A 249 -5.30 -10.52 -13.92
CA GLU A 249 -5.02 -11.73 -14.67
C GLU A 249 -5.29 -11.24 -16.08
N ASN A 250 -4.26 -11.17 -16.91
CA ASN A 250 -4.51 -10.96 -18.30
C ASN A 250 -5.24 -12.23 -18.72
N LEU A 251 -6.57 -12.20 -18.49
CA LEU A 251 -7.45 -13.34 -18.70
C LEU A 251 -7.25 -13.87 -20.13
N ILE A 252 -6.93 -12.97 -21.05
CA ILE A 252 -6.57 -13.25 -22.42
C ILE A 252 -5.24 -14.03 -22.50
N GLU A 253 -4.21 -13.56 -21.80
CA GLU A 253 -2.91 -14.26 -21.75
C GLU A 253 -3.01 -15.63 -21.07
N ARG A 254 -3.85 -15.74 -20.04
CA ARG A 254 -4.09 -17.01 -19.37
C ARG A 254 -4.82 -17.99 -20.29
N ILE A 255 -5.84 -17.55 -21.03
CA ILE A 255 -6.50 -18.37 -22.04
C ILE A 255 -5.49 -18.81 -23.09
N LYS A 256 -4.67 -17.89 -23.63
CA LYS A 256 -3.63 -18.19 -24.61
C LYS A 256 -2.56 -19.16 -24.08
N THR A 257 -2.36 -19.24 -22.76
CA THR A 257 -1.42 -20.18 -22.14
C THR A 257 -2.04 -21.55 -21.90
N ILE A 258 -3.29 -21.63 -21.43
CA ILE A 258 -3.96 -22.90 -21.10
C ILE A 258 -4.46 -23.61 -22.36
N TYR A 259 -5.06 -22.88 -23.30
CA TYR A 259 -5.66 -23.50 -24.49
C TYR A 259 -4.73 -24.41 -25.29
N PRO A 260 -3.45 -24.04 -25.59
CA PRO A 260 -2.55 -24.97 -26.30
C PRO A 260 -2.26 -26.26 -25.56
N LEU A 261 -2.34 -26.25 -24.20
CA LEU A 261 -2.08 -27.44 -23.38
C LEU A 261 -3.22 -28.46 -23.46
N VAL A 262 -4.45 -27.97 -23.54
CA VAL A 262 -5.66 -28.84 -23.57
C VAL A 262 -6.25 -29.08 -24.95
N ARG A 263 -5.72 -28.41 -25.97
CA ARG A 263 -6.22 -28.49 -27.35
C ARG A 263 -6.24 -29.92 -27.89
N GLY A 264 -5.25 -30.74 -27.49
CA GLY A 264 -5.13 -32.14 -27.90
C GLY A 264 -6.21 -33.05 -27.36
N SER A 265 -6.86 -32.67 -26.27
CA SER A 265 -7.90 -33.41 -25.56
C SER A 265 -9.33 -32.98 -25.94
N MET A 266 -9.45 -32.02 -26.85
CA MET A 266 -10.74 -31.46 -27.30
C MET A 266 -11.20 -32.14 -28.62
N SER A 267 -12.51 -32.11 -28.84
CA SER A 267 -13.07 -32.52 -30.15
C SER A 267 -12.67 -31.52 -31.24
N GLU A 268 -12.64 -31.97 -32.51
CA GLU A 268 -12.34 -31.08 -33.66
C GLU A 268 -13.32 -29.90 -33.75
N GLU A 269 -14.58 -30.10 -33.35
CA GLU A 269 -15.62 -29.07 -33.33
C GLU A 269 -15.34 -27.99 -32.23
N ASP A 270 -14.94 -28.46 -31.03
CA ASP A 270 -14.58 -27.54 -29.92
C ASP A 270 -13.31 -26.74 -30.24
N VAL A 271 -12.30 -27.39 -30.83
CA VAL A 271 -11.07 -26.72 -31.27
C VAL A 271 -11.39 -25.63 -32.28
N ALA A 272 -12.23 -25.88 -33.28
CA ALA A 272 -12.63 -24.89 -34.27
C ALA A 272 -13.38 -23.71 -33.61
N ALA A 273 -14.26 -24.01 -32.66
CA ALA A 273 -15.00 -22.99 -31.90
C ALA A 273 -14.08 -22.10 -31.02
N TRP A 274 -13.07 -22.72 -30.40
CA TRP A 274 -12.08 -21.98 -29.59
C TRP A 274 -11.12 -21.15 -30.46
N ASP A 275 -10.63 -21.70 -31.56
CA ASP A 275 -9.76 -20.97 -32.50
C ASP A 275 -10.46 -19.72 -33.05
N GLU A 276 -11.78 -19.74 -33.26
CA GLU A 276 -12.54 -18.57 -33.64
C GLU A 276 -12.73 -17.55 -32.49
N ARG A 277 -13.00 -18.04 -31.26
CA ARG A 277 -13.13 -17.18 -30.07
C ARG A 277 -11.82 -16.45 -29.73
N LEU A 278 -10.68 -17.10 -29.94
CA LEU A 278 -9.35 -16.52 -29.66
C LEU A 278 -9.05 -15.28 -30.52
N LYS A 279 -9.70 -15.13 -31.68
CA LYS A 279 -9.50 -13.96 -32.57
C LYS A 279 -10.10 -12.67 -32.01
N ASN A 280 -11.11 -12.78 -31.12
CA ASN A 280 -11.91 -11.63 -30.66
C ASN A 280 -11.95 -11.52 -29.12
N LEU A 281 -10.94 -12.01 -28.40
CA LEU A 281 -10.91 -12.01 -26.93
C LEU A 281 -10.90 -10.59 -26.32
N GLU A 282 -10.40 -9.59 -27.04
CA GLU A 282 -10.30 -8.20 -26.57
C GLU A 282 -11.68 -7.54 -26.39
N ASP A 283 -12.71 -8.04 -27.10
CA ASP A 283 -14.09 -7.54 -27.05
C ASP A 283 -14.97 -8.33 -26.06
N VAL A 284 -14.39 -9.29 -25.31
CA VAL A 284 -15.12 -10.17 -24.41
C VAL A 284 -15.06 -9.64 -22.98
N SER A 285 -16.19 -9.60 -22.26
CA SER A 285 -16.24 -9.18 -20.86
C SER A 285 -15.44 -10.11 -19.94
N ASP A 286 -14.88 -9.55 -18.87
CA ASP A 286 -14.08 -10.30 -17.86
C ASP A 286 -14.79 -11.53 -17.32
N ASP A 287 -16.10 -11.48 -17.05
CA ASP A 287 -16.87 -12.62 -16.55
C ASP A 287 -16.91 -13.78 -17.55
N ARG A 288 -17.02 -13.49 -18.83
CA ARG A 288 -16.98 -14.50 -19.89
C ARG A 288 -15.58 -15.07 -20.07
N LEU A 289 -14.53 -14.26 -19.94
CA LEU A 289 -13.15 -14.72 -19.95
C LEU A 289 -12.85 -15.65 -18.77
N ARG A 290 -13.34 -15.34 -17.56
CA ARG A 290 -13.21 -16.19 -16.37
C ARG A 290 -13.94 -17.53 -16.54
N THR A 291 -15.14 -17.51 -17.10
CA THR A 291 -15.88 -18.73 -17.44
C THR A 291 -15.11 -19.59 -18.44
N ALA A 292 -14.52 -18.96 -19.45
CA ALA A 292 -13.70 -19.63 -20.47
C ALA A 292 -12.46 -20.31 -19.85
N ILE A 293 -11.79 -19.64 -18.90
CA ILE A 293 -10.65 -20.20 -18.16
C ILE A 293 -11.09 -21.41 -17.31
N SER A 294 -12.23 -21.32 -16.61
CA SER A 294 -12.75 -22.43 -15.82
C SER A 294 -12.99 -23.68 -16.66
N ILE A 295 -13.60 -23.53 -17.84
CA ILE A 295 -13.83 -24.64 -18.78
C ILE A 295 -12.51 -25.27 -19.23
N LEU A 296 -11.52 -24.45 -19.61
CA LEU A 296 -10.21 -24.95 -20.04
C LEU A 296 -9.45 -25.67 -18.92
N GLN A 297 -9.60 -25.19 -17.67
CA GLN A 297 -9.00 -25.85 -16.50
C GLN A 297 -9.66 -27.18 -16.18
N GLU A 298 -11.00 -27.28 -16.26
CA GLU A 298 -11.71 -28.51 -16.07
C GLU A 298 -11.28 -29.59 -17.08
N ILE A 299 -10.98 -29.19 -18.33
CA ILE A 299 -10.44 -30.11 -19.34
C ILE A 299 -9.01 -30.54 -18.96
N ALA A 300 -8.17 -29.62 -18.50
CA ALA A 300 -6.81 -29.92 -18.07
C ALA A 300 -6.74 -30.84 -16.84
N ASP A 301 -7.67 -30.69 -15.90
CA ASP A 301 -7.73 -31.49 -14.66
C ASP A 301 -8.37 -32.89 -14.90
N SER A 302 -8.94 -33.11 -16.08
CA SER A 302 -9.56 -34.39 -16.48
C SER A 302 -8.57 -35.37 -17.11
N GLU A 303 -7.32 -34.97 -17.32
CA GLU A 303 -6.18 -35.78 -17.78
C GLU A 303 -5.33 -36.31 -16.62
#